data_834ca970b91fcc6afa724e622aa70389
#
_entry.id   834ca970b91fcc6afa724e622aa70389
#
_cell.length_a   1.000
_cell.length_b   1.000
_cell.length_c   1.000
_cell.angle_alpha   90.00
_cell.angle_beta   90.00
_cell.angle_gamma   90.00
#
_symmetry.space_group_name_H-M   'P 1'
#
loop_
_entity.id
_entity.type
_entity.pdbx_description
1 polymer ?
#
loop_
_entity_poly.entity_id
_entity_poly.type
_entity_poly.pdbx_seq_one_letter_code
_entity_poly.pdbx_strand_id
1 'polypeptide(L)'
;RILDVGCGAGFFSILLAKLGHEVTGIDLTPDMIIHSRELAKEENASCTFEVMDAENPDFPDGTFDVIVSRNLTWTLPDAARAYKEWIRVLKTGGILINADANYGADDFSDTADLPANHAHFTVGDAMMQECEEIKRQLPISSYVRPAWDLETLGKLGINRFSIDLGISSRIYTKKDEFYNPTPMFLICGEKNKCNN
;
A
#
# COMPACT_ATOMS: atom_id res chain seq x y z
N ARG A 1 -4.92 -11.71 -13.04
CA ARG A 1 -5.31 -10.29 -12.93
C ARG A 1 -4.91 -9.75 -11.57
N ILE A 2 -4.21 -8.63 -11.56
CA ILE A 2 -3.72 -8.00 -10.32
C ILE A 2 -4.33 -6.60 -10.20
N LEU A 3 -4.78 -6.23 -9.00
CA LEU A 3 -5.13 -4.86 -8.64
C LEU A 3 -4.01 -4.29 -7.76
N ASP A 4 -3.45 -3.16 -8.18
CA ASP A 4 -2.47 -2.37 -7.42
C ASP A 4 -3.21 -1.17 -6.81
N VAL A 5 -3.46 -1.21 -5.50
CA VAL A 5 -4.27 -0.20 -4.80
C VAL A 5 -3.37 0.86 -4.19
N GLY A 6 -3.65 2.13 -4.51
CA GLY A 6 -2.76 3.25 -4.19
C GLY A 6 -1.48 3.15 -4.99
N CYS A 7 -1.60 2.96 -6.31
CA CYS A 7 -0.48 2.65 -7.19
C CYS A 7 0.53 3.81 -7.34
N GLY A 8 0.14 5.04 -6.96
CA GLY A 8 0.97 6.23 -7.13
C GLY A 8 1.45 6.37 -8.57
N ALA A 9 2.76 6.54 -8.76
CA ALA A 9 3.40 6.60 -10.08
C ALA A 9 3.47 5.24 -10.81
N GLY A 10 2.85 4.17 -10.30
CA GLY A 10 2.71 2.89 -10.99
C GLY A 10 3.87 1.91 -10.82
N PHE A 11 4.70 2.06 -9.79
CA PHE A 11 5.90 1.22 -9.61
C PHE A 11 5.59 -0.28 -9.63
N PHE A 12 4.66 -0.76 -8.79
CA PHE A 12 4.30 -2.18 -8.77
C PHE A 12 3.51 -2.58 -10.02
N SER A 13 2.61 -1.72 -10.49
CA SER A 13 1.84 -1.98 -11.71
C SER A 13 2.76 -2.26 -12.90
N ILE A 14 3.76 -1.41 -13.11
CA ILE A 14 4.73 -1.53 -14.22
C ILE A 14 5.59 -2.78 -14.05
N LEU A 15 6.13 -3.00 -12.84
CA LEU A 15 6.96 -4.17 -12.56
C LEU A 15 6.21 -5.48 -12.82
N LEU A 16 4.98 -5.58 -12.30
CA LEU A 16 4.16 -6.79 -12.43
C LEU A 16 3.69 -7.03 -13.88
N ALA A 17 3.38 -5.95 -14.62
CA ALA A 17 3.05 -6.06 -16.04
C ALA A 17 4.25 -6.54 -16.88
N LYS A 18 5.47 -6.09 -16.58
CA LYS A 18 6.70 -6.61 -17.22
C LYS A 18 6.96 -8.09 -16.91
N LEU A 19 6.43 -8.59 -15.81
CA LEU A 19 6.45 -10.02 -15.48
C LEU A 19 5.33 -10.82 -16.17
N GLY A 20 4.51 -10.17 -17.00
CA GLY A 20 3.49 -10.83 -17.83
C GLY A 20 2.11 -10.89 -17.18
N HIS A 21 1.86 -10.16 -16.11
CA HIS A 21 0.55 -10.10 -15.47
C HIS A 21 -0.35 -9.04 -16.11
N GLU A 22 -1.67 -9.27 -16.07
CA GLU A 22 -2.69 -8.25 -16.38
C GLU A 22 -2.89 -7.39 -15.12
N VAL A 23 -2.49 -6.13 -15.18
CA VAL A 23 -2.45 -5.23 -14.01
C VAL A 23 -3.33 -4.02 -14.21
N THR A 24 -4.16 -3.73 -13.21
CA THR A 24 -4.88 -2.48 -13.04
C THR A 24 -4.36 -1.76 -11.80
N GLY A 25 -3.87 -0.54 -11.96
CA GLY A 25 -3.49 0.36 -10.87
C GLY A 25 -4.60 1.38 -10.61
N ILE A 26 -4.91 1.62 -9.34
CA ILE A 26 -5.84 2.67 -8.93
C ILE A 26 -5.17 3.61 -7.92
N ASP A 27 -5.45 4.91 -8.07
CA ASP A 27 -5.02 5.94 -7.12
C ASP A 27 -6.07 7.06 -7.08
N LEU A 28 -6.24 7.69 -5.93
CA LEU A 28 -7.20 8.78 -5.77
C LEU A 28 -6.75 10.06 -6.48
N THR A 29 -5.45 10.24 -6.70
CA THR A 29 -4.82 11.45 -7.20
C THR A 29 -4.73 11.43 -8.74
N PRO A 30 -5.47 12.30 -9.47
CA PRO A 30 -5.44 12.31 -10.93
C PRO A 30 -4.03 12.51 -11.52
N ASP A 31 -3.21 13.36 -10.90
CA ASP A 31 -1.84 13.63 -11.37
C ASP A 31 -0.94 12.40 -11.25
N MET A 32 -1.12 11.57 -10.21
CA MET A 32 -0.41 10.29 -10.07
C MET A 32 -0.80 9.33 -11.19
N ILE A 33 -2.08 9.28 -11.56
CA ILE A 33 -2.57 8.44 -12.66
C ILE A 33 -2.04 8.93 -14.03
N ILE A 34 -1.95 10.24 -14.24
CA ILE A 34 -1.33 10.79 -15.45
C ILE A 34 0.14 10.35 -15.52
N HIS A 35 0.88 10.56 -14.44
CA HIS A 35 2.30 10.21 -14.36
C HIS A 35 2.54 8.70 -14.51
N SER A 36 1.71 7.86 -13.90
CA SER A 36 1.82 6.40 -14.03
C SER A 36 1.63 5.93 -15.48
N ARG A 37 0.71 6.55 -16.23
CA ARG A 37 0.50 6.23 -17.65
C ARG A 37 1.70 6.64 -18.52
N GLU A 38 2.30 7.79 -18.23
CA GLU A 38 3.50 8.27 -18.93
C GLU A 38 4.67 7.31 -18.67
N LEU A 39 4.92 6.99 -17.40
CA LEU A 39 5.99 6.09 -17.01
C LEU A 39 5.80 4.67 -17.58
N ALA A 40 4.59 4.13 -17.56
CA ALA A 40 4.30 2.83 -18.16
C ALA A 40 4.59 2.82 -19.68
N LYS A 41 4.28 3.92 -20.37
CA LYS A 41 4.61 4.06 -21.79
C LYS A 41 6.11 4.11 -22.04
N GLU A 42 6.86 4.86 -21.25
CA GLU A 42 8.33 4.93 -21.33
C GLU A 42 8.97 3.56 -21.07
N GLU A 43 8.43 2.85 -20.10
CA GLU A 43 8.90 1.52 -19.69
C GLU A 43 8.38 0.38 -20.58
N ASN A 44 7.57 0.68 -21.61
CA ASN A 44 6.92 -0.30 -22.49
C ASN A 44 6.11 -1.35 -21.71
N ALA A 45 5.45 -0.95 -20.64
CA ALA A 45 4.61 -1.81 -19.82
C ALA A 45 3.13 -1.64 -20.16
N SER A 46 2.39 -2.74 -20.30
CA SER A 46 0.95 -2.73 -20.59
C SER A 46 0.15 -2.82 -19.30
N CYS A 47 -0.17 -1.67 -18.70
CA CYS A 47 -1.00 -1.55 -17.51
C CYS A 47 -2.23 -0.67 -17.79
N THR A 48 -3.30 -0.91 -17.02
CA THR A 48 -4.44 0.02 -16.94
C THR A 48 -4.32 0.85 -15.67
N PHE A 49 -4.64 2.15 -15.76
CA PHE A 49 -4.61 3.03 -14.59
C PHE A 49 -5.88 3.88 -14.53
N GLU A 50 -6.51 3.93 -13.35
CA GLU A 50 -7.79 4.61 -13.14
C GLU A 50 -7.75 5.46 -11.87
N VAL A 51 -8.37 6.65 -11.93
CA VAL A 51 -8.60 7.49 -10.74
C VAL A 51 -9.73 6.86 -9.96
N MET A 52 -9.45 6.37 -8.75
CA MET A 52 -10.43 5.62 -7.97
C MET A 52 -10.08 5.64 -6.49
N ASP A 53 -11.12 5.64 -5.65
CA ASP A 53 -11.00 5.57 -4.20
C ASP A 53 -10.66 4.14 -3.74
N ALA A 54 -9.59 4.00 -2.98
CA ALA A 54 -9.16 2.72 -2.39
C ALA A 54 -10.19 2.14 -1.41
N GLU A 55 -11.00 2.98 -0.78
CA GLU A 55 -12.07 2.56 0.15
C GLU A 55 -13.38 2.18 -0.55
N ASN A 56 -13.48 2.43 -1.84
CA ASN A 56 -14.70 2.12 -2.63
C ASN A 56 -14.37 1.83 -4.10
N PRO A 57 -13.56 0.81 -4.41
CA PRO A 57 -13.19 0.49 -5.78
C PRO A 57 -14.40 -0.03 -6.58
N ASP A 58 -14.66 0.57 -7.74
CA ASP A 58 -15.78 0.24 -8.62
C ASP A 58 -15.47 -0.96 -9.51
N PHE A 59 -15.27 -2.12 -8.88
CA PHE A 59 -15.09 -3.40 -9.57
C PHE A 59 -16.09 -4.42 -9.04
N PRO A 60 -16.54 -5.37 -9.88
CA PRO A 60 -17.38 -6.50 -9.44
C PRO A 60 -16.65 -7.38 -8.41
N ASP A 61 -17.46 -8.09 -7.61
CA ASP A 61 -16.95 -9.07 -6.65
C ASP A 61 -16.10 -10.13 -7.34
N GLY A 62 -14.98 -10.51 -6.73
CA GLY A 62 -14.13 -11.59 -7.21
C GLY A 62 -13.52 -11.34 -8.60
N THR A 63 -13.13 -10.12 -8.88
CA THR A 63 -12.52 -9.72 -10.17
C THR A 63 -11.04 -10.09 -10.26
N PHE A 64 -10.28 -9.95 -9.16
CA PHE A 64 -8.83 -10.05 -9.16
C PHE A 64 -8.33 -11.33 -8.48
N ASP A 65 -7.24 -11.89 -9.01
CA ASP A 65 -6.55 -13.04 -8.44
C ASP A 65 -5.59 -12.61 -7.31
N VAL A 66 -5.03 -11.40 -7.46
CA VAL A 66 -4.11 -10.80 -6.48
C VAL A 66 -4.46 -9.34 -6.28
N ILE A 67 -4.35 -8.87 -5.04
CA ILE A 67 -4.35 -7.45 -4.69
C ILE A 67 -3.02 -7.14 -4.05
N VAL A 68 -2.40 -6.05 -4.49
CA VAL A 68 -1.18 -5.52 -3.89
C VAL A 68 -1.42 -4.09 -3.43
N SER A 69 -0.80 -3.72 -2.31
CA SER A 69 -0.77 -2.35 -1.81
C SER A 69 0.55 -2.08 -1.09
N ARG A 70 1.06 -0.86 -1.19
CA ARG A 70 2.27 -0.43 -0.48
C ARG A 70 2.15 0.99 0.03
N ASN A 71 2.45 1.17 1.33
CA ASN A 71 2.46 2.48 1.99
C ASN A 71 1.15 3.27 1.80
N LEU A 72 0.02 2.58 1.84
CA LEU A 72 -1.29 3.18 1.61
C LEU A 72 -2.18 3.14 2.83
N THR A 73 -2.31 1.98 3.50
CA THR A 73 -3.34 1.81 4.53
C THR A 73 -3.19 2.78 5.70
N TRP A 74 -1.98 3.22 5.98
CA TRP A 74 -1.71 4.22 7.02
C TRP A 74 -2.25 5.63 6.71
N THR A 75 -2.59 5.91 5.45
CA THR A 75 -3.12 7.21 4.98
C THR A 75 -4.64 7.23 4.86
N LEU A 76 -5.31 6.08 5.04
CA LEU A 76 -6.73 5.95 4.75
C LEU A 76 -7.59 6.39 5.95
N PRO A 77 -8.63 7.21 5.72
CA PRO A 77 -9.65 7.53 6.71
C PRO A 77 -10.34 6.30 7.30
N ASP A 78 -10.66 5.29 6.49
CA ASP A 78 -11.26 4.03 6.92
C ASP A 78 -10.55 2.81 6.30
N ALA A 79 -9.38 2.49 6.84
CA ALA A 79 -8.59 1.34 6.39
C ALA A 79 -9.33 -0.01 6.56
N ALA A 80 -10.28 -0.12 7.51
CA ALA A 80 -11.09 -1.32 7.67
C ALA A 80 -12.08 -1.50 6.51
N ARG A 81 -12.69 -0.40 6.06
CA ARG A 81 -13.53 -0.38 4.87
C ARG A 81 -12.73 -0.72 3.62
N ALA A 82 -11.55 -0.14 3.47
CA ALA A 82 -10.66 -0.46 2.35
C ALA A 82 -10.36 -1.97 2.30
N TYR A 83 -9.96 -2.59 3.40
CA TYR A 83 -9.74 -4.04 3.47
C TYR A 83 -10.99 -4.85 3.11
N LYS A 84 -12.16 -4.44 3.57
CA LYS A 84 -13.43 -5.09 3.23
C LYS A 84 -13.68 -5.07 1.72
N GLU A 85 -13.49 -3.93 1.09
CA GLU A 85 -13.70 -3.77 -0.35
C GLU A 85 -12.64 -4.51 -1.17
N TRP A 86 -11.37 -4.50 -0.73
CA TRP A 86 -10.31 -5.27 -1.39
C TRP A 86 -10.62 -6.77 -1.34
N ILE A 87 -11.07 -7.26 -0.18
CA ILE A 87 -11.48 -8.67 -0.06
C ILE A 87 -12.74 -8.96 -0.89
N ARG A 88 -13.67 -8.03 -1.04
CA ARG A 88 -14.82 -8.18 -1.92
C ARG A 88 -14.41 -8.42 -3.36
N VAL A 89 -13.55 -7.57 -3.90
CA VAL A 89 -13.09 -7.65 -5.29
C VAL A 89 -12.03 -8.75 -5.52
N LEU A 90 -11.44 -9.31 -4.47
CA LEU A 90 -10.53 -10.45 -4.53
C LEU A 90 -11.31 -11.74 -4.74
N LYS A 91 -10.88 -12.60 -5.66
CA LYS A 91 -11.44 -13.94 -5.88
C LYS A 91 -11.26 -14.82 -4.65
N THR A 92 -12.14 -15.80 -4.51
CA THR A 92 -11.96 -16.92 -3.56
C THR A 92 -10.66 -17.66 -3.89
N GLY A 93 -9.79 -17.86 -2.89
CA GLY A 93 -8.44 -18.40 -3.09
C GLY A 93 -7.43 -17.38 -3.65
N GLY A 94 -7.85 -16.14 -3.86
CA GLY A 94 -6.97 -15.04 -4.25
C GLY A 94 -6.09 -14.56 -3.09
N ILE A 95 -5.04 -13.82 -3.43
CA ILE A 95 -4.00 -13.40 -2.49
C ILE A 95 -4.02 -11.88 -2.32
N LEU A 96 -4.07 -11.42 -1.07
CA LEU A 96 -3.84 -10.04 -0.68
C LEU A 96 -2.38 -9.88 -0.21
N ILE A 97 -1.69 -8.88 -0.74
CA ILE A 97 -0.33 -8.50 -0.32
C ILE A 97 -0.37 -7.04 0.11
N ASN A 98 -0.05 -6.76 1.37
CA ASN A 98 0.07 -5.41 1.89
C ASN A 98 1.45 -5.20 2.53
N ALA A 99 2.22 -4.26 1.99
CA ALA A 99 3.48 -3.80 2.55
C ALA A 99 3.29 -2.41 3.14
N ASP A 100 3.37 -2.27 4.47
CA ASP A 100 3.13 -1.00 5.15
C ASP A 100 3.98 -0.90 6.43
N ALA A 101 3.80 0.16 7.21
CA ALA A 101 4.51 0.38 8.46
C ALA A 101 3.58 0.94 9.54
N ASN A 102 4.04 0.90 10.80
CA ASN A 102 3.29 1.48 11.91
C ASN A 102 3.62 2.97 12.09
N TYR A 103 3.37 3.76 11.05
CA TYR A 103 3.66 5.20 11.03
C TYR A 103 2.98 5.99 12.15
N GLY A 104 1.87 5.50 12.70
CA GLY A 104 1.19 6.11 13.84
C GLY A 104 2.02 6.14 15.12
N ALA A 105 3.00 5.23 15.25
CA ALA A 105 3.91 5.17 16.40
C ALA A 105 5.11 6.12 16.27
N ASP A 106 5.37 6.67 15.08
CA ASP A 106 6.53 7.50 14.80
C ASP A 106 6.17 8.98 14.77
N ASP A 107 7.16 9.83 14.97
CA ASP A 107 7.08 11.27 14.79
C ASP A 107 7.86 11.67 13.53
N PHE A 108 7.20 12.21 12.52
CA PHE A 108 7.84 12.61 11.27
C PHE A 108 8.78 13.81 11.42
N SER A 109 8.76 14.49 12.57
CA SER A 109 9.73 15.54 12.89
C SER A 109 11.07 14.97 13.42
N ASP A 110 11.11 13.69 13.80
CA ASP A 110 12.36 13.04 14.21
C ASP A 110 13.19 12.66 12.98
N THR A 111 14.22 13.45 12.72
CA THR A 111 15.13 13.29 11.59
C THR A 111 16.50 12.76 11.97
N ALA A 112 16.70 12.36 13.23
CA ALA A 112 18.02 12.01 13.78
C ALA A 112 18.71 10.86 13.03
N ASP A 113 17.93 9.91 12.52
CA ASP A 113 18.44 8.74 11.80
C ASP A 113 18.47 8.89 10.27
N LEU A 114 18.03 10.03 9.73
CA LEU A 114 17.95 10.25 8.29
C LEU A 114 19.30 10.69 7.70
N PRO A 115 19.69 10.18 6.53
CA PRO A 115 20.88 10.68 5.84
C PRO A 115 20.68 12.13 5.35
N ALA A 116 21.75 12.90 5.28
CA ALA A 116 21.69 14.33 4.96
C ALA A 116 21.06 14.66 3.60
N ASN A 117 21.06 13.72 2.66
CA ASN A 117 20.43 13.85 1.34
C ASN A 117 19.01 13.25 1.28
N HIS A 118 18.40 12.91 2.42
CA HIS A 118 17.10 12.28 2.45
C HIS A 118 16.02 13.17 1.86
N ALA A 119 15.08 12.56 1.11
CA ALA A 119 13.99 13.26 0.43
C ALA A 119 13.12 14.09 1.39
N HIS A 120 13.01 13.69 2.65
CA HIS A 120 12.32 14.40 3.72
C HIS A 120 12.74 15.88 3.81
N PHE A 121 14.06 16.18 3.70
CA PHE A 121 14.57 17.54 3.77
C PHE A 121 14.21 18.42 2.57
N THR A 122 13.75 17.83 1.47
CA THR A 122 13.28 18.57 0.28
C THR A 122 11.82 18.98 0.38
N VAL A 123 11.04 18.35 1.27
CA VAL A 123 9.60 18.61 1.44
C VAL A 123 9.35 19.91 2.22
N GLY A 124 10.20 20.23 3.17
CA GLY A 124 10.11 21.42 4.01
C GLY A 124 9.25 21.24 5.27
N ASP A 125 9.64 21.94 6.34
CA ASP A 125 9.09 21.76 7.69
C ASP A 125 7.56 21.97 7.78
N ALA A 126 7.03 22.96 7.05
CA ALA A 126 5.60 23.28 7.09
C ALA A 126 4.75 22.11 6.56
N MET A 127 5.17 21.49 5.45
CA MET A 127 4.47 20.35 4.87
C MET A 127 4.61 19.10 5.74
N MET A 128 5.77 18.91 6.39
CA MET A 128 5.97 17.81 7.31
C MET A 128 5.10 17.94 8.56
N GLN A 129 4.92 19.15 9.09
CA GLN A 129 3.99 19.42 10.19
C GLN A 129 2.54 19.14 9.79
N GLU A 130 2.13 19.53 8.59
CA GLU A 130 0.81 19.22 8.06
C GLU A 130 0.59 17.72 7.90
N CYS A 131 1.56 16.99 7.36
CA CYS A 131 1.51 15.52 7.27
C CYS A 131 1.37 14.85 8.65
N GLU A 132 2.12 15.35 9.65
CA GLU A 132 2.03 14.85 11.02
C GLU A 132 0.66 15.13 11.64
N GLU A 133 0.07 16.31 11.40
CA GLU A 133 -1.25 16.66 11.90
C GLU A 133 -2.36 15.84 11.25
N ILE A 134 -2.29 15.61 9.92
CA ILE A 134 -3.21 14.72 9.21
C ILE A 134 -3.09 13.30 9.77
N LYS A 135 -1.88 12.77 9.90
CA LYS A 135 -1.63 11.44 10.45
C LYS A 135 -2.28 11.24 11.81
N ARG A 136 -2.15 12.22 12.72
CA ARG A 136 -2.74 12.15 14.06
C ARG A 136 -4.28 12.11 14.07
N GLN A 137 -4.92 12.62 13.03
CA GLN A 137 -6.38 12.59 12.89
C GLN A 137 -6.90 11.26 12.34
N LEU A 138 -6.05 10.44 11.74
CA LEU A 138 -6.45 9.15 11.16
C LEU A 138 -6.61 8.09 12.24
N PRO A 139 -7.74 7.37 12.30
CA PRO A 139 -7.99 6.31 13.29
C PRO A 139 -6.90 5.22 13.28
N ILE A 140 -6.37 4.89 12.10
CA ILE A 140 -5.32 3.87 11.92
C ILE A 140 -4.06 4.18 12.72
N SER A 141 -3.75 5.45 12.96
CA SER A 141 -2.57 5.89 13.70
C SER A 141 -2.61 5.55 15.20
N SER A 142 -3.80 5.24 15.72
CA SER A 142 -3.99 4.81 17.11
C SER A 142 -3.82 3.29 17.32
N TYR A 143 -3.70 2.51 16.25
CA TYR A 143 -3.63 1.07 16.32
C TYR A 143 -2.19 0.56 16.28
N VAL A 144 -1.95 -0.57 16.96
CA VAL A 144 -0.68 -1.29 16.89
C VAL A 144 -0.65 -2.16 15.63
N ARG A 145 0.16 -1.77 14.68
CA ARG A 145 0.31 -2.49 13.41
C ARG A 145 1.58 -3.36 13.41
N PRO A 146 1.57 -4.54 12.78
CA PRO A 146 0.50 -5.11 11.94
C PRO A 146 -0.57 -5.92 12.71
N ALA A 147 -0.59 -5.92 14.05
CA ALA A 147 -1.53 -6.73 14.82
C ALA A 147 -2.99 -6.41 14.49
N TRP A 148 -3.32 -5.12 14.39
CA TRP A 148 -4.66 -4.66 14.00
C TRP A 148 -5.03 -5.11 12.58
N ASP A 149 -4.08 -5.06 11.65
CA ASP A 149 -4.29 -5.49 10.27
C ASP A 149 -4.67 -6.98 10.20
N LEU A 150 -3.93 -7.82 10.92
CA LEU A 150 -4.17 -9.26 10.97
C LEU A 150 -5.52 -9.61 11.59
N GLU A 151 -5.89 -8.93 12.68
CA GLU A 151 -7.19 -9.10 13.33
C GLU A 151 -8.32 -8.70 12.38
N THR A 152 -8.18 -7.55 11.70
CA THR A 152 -9.17 -7.02 10.77
C THR A 152 -9.35 -7.94 9.56
N LEU A 153 -8.25 -8.32 8.92
CA LEU A 153 -8.26 -9.23 7.77
C LEU A 153 -8.80 -10.62 8.15
N GLY A 154 -8.48 -11.11 9.37
CA GLY A 154 -9.00 -12.37 9.89
C GLY A 154 -10.53 -12.34 10.04
N LYS A 155 -11.09 -11.27 10.58
CA LYS A 155 -12.56 -11.06 10.68
C LYS A 155 -13.23 -10.98 9.30
N LEU A 156 -12.49 -10.54 8.28
CA LEU A 156 -12.98 -10.40 6.90
C LEU A 156 -12.81 -11.68 6.06
N GLY A 157 -12.29 -12.76 6.65
CA GLY A 157 -12.23 -14.07 5.99
C GLY A 157 -10.87 -14.43 5.38
N ILE A 158 -9.81 -13.71 5.72
CA ILE A 158 -8.43 -14.12 5.42
C ILE A 158 -7.94 -14.96 6.61
N ASN A 159 -7.66 -16.25 6.42
CA ASN A 159 -7.30 -17.14 7.54
C ASN A 159 -5.90 -17.75 7.42
N ARG A 160 -5.26 -17.56 6.27
CA ARG A 160 -3.89 -18.03 6.03
C ARG A 160 -3.00 -16.83 5.79
N PHE A 161 -2.10 -16.58 6.73
CA PHE A 161 -1.17 -15.46 6.68
C PHE A 161 0.28 -15.93 6.60
N SER A 162 1.06 -15.21 5.80
CA SER A 162 2.51 -15.13 5.93
C SER A 162 2.85 -13.68 6.29
N ILE A 163 3.64 -13.49 7.33
CA ILE A 163 4.01 -12.17 7.84
C ILE A 163 5.52 -12.07 7.84
N ASP A 164 6.02 -10.96 7.33
CA ASP A 164 7.43 -10.65 7.32
C ASP A 164 7.68 -9.29 7.98
N LEU A 165 8.25 -9.32 9.17
CA LEU A 165 8.64 -8.13 9.94
C LEU A 165 10.07 -7.68 9.66
N GLY A 166 10.81 -8.47 8.88
CA GLY A 166 12.20 -8.18 8.52
C GLY A 166 12.37 -7.60 7.11
N ILE A 167 11.29 -7.21 6.43
CA ILE A 167 11.37 -6.75 5.04
C ILE A 167 12.21 -5.49 4.88
N SER A 168 12.16 -4.54 5.84
CA SER A 168 12.95 -3.32 5.81
C SER A 168 14.45 -3.58 5.68
N SER A 169 14.99 -4.55 6.41
CA SER A 169 16.42 -4.88 6.37
C SER A 169 16.89 -5.46 5.04
N ARG A 170 15.96 -6.00 4.24
CA ARG A 170 16.24 -6.51 2.89
C ARG A 170 16.07 -5.46 1.81
N ILE A 171 15.16 -4.49 2.00
CA ILE A 171 14.91 -3.41 1.05
C ILE A 171 15.92 -2.28 1.27
N TYR A 172 16.07 -1.83 2.52
CA TYR A 172 16.95 -0.71 2.87
C TYR A 172 18.32 -1.21 3.32
N THR A 173 19.11 -1.72 2.39
CA THR A 173 20.49 -2.20 2.66
C THR A 173 21.47 -1.05 2.84
N LYS A 174 21.07 0.17 2.48
CA LYS A 174 21.83 1.42 2.63
C LYS A 174 20.89 2.51 3.13
N LYS A 175 21.45 3.47 3.88
CA LYS A 175 20.76 4.72 4.24
C LYS A 175 21.00 5.73 3.12
N ASP A 176 20.18 5.72 2.10
CA ASP A 176 20.15 6.68 0.99
C ASP A 176 18.98 7.64 1.09
N GLU A 177 18.74 8.43 0.06
CA GLU A 177 17.68 9.43 -0.01
C GLU A 177 16.26 8.86 0.12
N PHE A 178 16.08 7.56 -0.08
CA PHE A 178 14.79 6.85 0.02
C PHE A 178 14.69 5.94 1.25
N TYR A 179 15.67 6.02 2.15
CA TYR A 179 15.67 5.21 3.37
C TYR A 179 14.43 5.49 4.23
N ASN A 180 13.71 4.44 4.60
CA ASN A 180 12.58 4.56 5.53
C ASN A 180 13.02 4.09 6.93
N PRO A 181 13.09 4.99 7.92
CA PRO A 181 13.47 4.63 9.29
C PRO A 181 12.39 3.78 9.99
N THR A 182 11.11 3.96 9.64
CA THR A 182 10.01 3.18 10.21
C THR A 182 10.05 1.74 9.70
N PRO A 183 10.18 0.74 10.59
CA PRO A 183 10.18 -0.65 10.17
C PRO A 183 8.90 -1.05 9.44
N MET A 184 9.05 -1.51 8.21
CA MET A 184 7.94 -2.02 7.42
C MET A 184 7.63 -3.48 7.78
N PHE A 185 6.39 -3.85 7.60
CA PHE A 185 5.92 -5.22 7.57
C PHE A 185 5.34 -5.57 6.20
N LEU A 186 5.35 -6.86 5.89
CA LEU A 186 4.65 -7.43 4.74
C LEU A 186 3.65 -8.47 5.23
N ILE A 187 2.39 -8.31 4.87
CA ILE A 187 1.33 -9.30 5.07
C ILE A 187 0.99 -9.91 3.72
N CYS A 188 1.00 -11.22 3.64
CA CYS A 188 0.46 -11.97 2.51
C CYS A 188 -0.63 -12.89 3.04
N GLY A 189 -1.87 -12.73 2.57
CA GLY A 189 -3.04 -13.44 3.06
C GLY A 189 -3.87 -14.05 1.93
N GLU A 190 -4.35 -15.29 2.11
CA GLU A 190 -5.23 -15.98 1.16
C GLU A 190 -6.69 -15.85 1.59
N LYS A 191 -7.56 -15.40 0.66
CA LYS A 191 -9.01 -15.40 0.87
C LYS A 191 -9.57 -16.83 0.84
N ASN A 192 -10.21 -17.24 1.91
CA ASN A 192 -10.73 -18.58 2.04
C ASN A 192 -11.72 -18.98 0.92
N LYS A 193 -11.68 -20.27 0.59
CA LYS A 193 -12.81 -20.91 -0.08
C LYS A 193 -13.98 -20.95 0.92
N CYS A 194 -15.11 -20.36 0.57
CA CYS A 194 -16.32 -20.60 1.34
C CYS A 194 -16.52 -22.13 1.40
N ASN A 195 -16.37 -22.72 2.58
CA ASN A 195 -16.81 -24.09 2.78
C ASN A 195 -18.34 -24.03 2.76
N ASN A 196 -18.94 -24.39 1.61
CA ASN A 196 -20.36 -24.70 1.53
C ASN A 196 -20.67 -25.96 2.33
#